data_e0564914fc2104caa0c18397b8a9009e
#
_entry.id   e0564914fc2104caa0c18397b8a9009e
#
_cell.length_a   1.000
_cell.length_b   1.000
_cell.length_c   1.000
_cell.angle_alpha   90.00
_cell.angle_beta   90.00
_cell.angle_gamma   90.00
#
_symmetry.space_group_name_H-M   'P 1'
#
loop_
_entity.id
_entity.type
_entity.pdbx_description
1 polymer ?
#
loop_
_entity_poly.entity_id
_entity_poly.type
_entity_poly.pdbx_seq_one_letter_code
_entity_poly.pdbx_strand_id
1 'polypeptide(L)'
;MGHRTFLVIRITLLIFQVAVLKLKRLPFIRIIIGILFTYAGLVCFLTGVNVGFSPLGVVLGTELGTGWTVYILIPVSALIGWFIVSAEPAVHVLTKQVEEISAGAVSEKAMRISLSIAIAAAMALSMLRVITGISIFYFLVPGYIISLALSFFVPQMFTAIAFDSGGVASGPMTATFMLPFAMGACQAVGGNILTDAFGLVAMVAMMPLITIQVMGAVYVFKSRREEQTQTHAGSFSGNDVIELWEVE
;
A
#
# COMPACT_ATOMS: atom_id res chain seq x y z
N MET A 1 20.07 15.41 7.65
CA MET A 1 18.75 15.71 7.06
C MET A 1 17.62 15.57 8.08
N GLY A 2 17.55 14.54 8.89
CA GLY A 2 16.47 14.27 9.85
C GLY A 2 16.20 15.38 10.90
N HIS A 3 17.22 16.09 11.37
CA HIS A 3 17.05 17.15 12.36
C HIS A 3 16.20 18.34 11.86
N ARG A 4 16.35 18.73 10.59
CA ARG A 4 15.56 19.83 10.01
C ARG A 4 14.10 19.43 9.81
N THR A 5 13.85 18.20 9.34
CA THR A 5 12.48 17.68 9.15
C THR A 5 11.74 17.57 10.48
N PHE A 6 12.42 17.08 11.52
CA PHE A 6 11.85 17.00 12.86
C PHE A 6 11.54 18.38 13.48
N LEU A 7 12.39 19.36 13.21
CA LEU A 7 12.19 20.75 13.65
C LEU A 7 10.96 21.36 12.95
N VAL A 8 10.78 21.13 11.66
CA VAL A 8 9.61 21.60 10.90
C VAL A 8 8.32 20.99 11.45
N ILE A 9 8.28 19.67 11.66
CA ILE A 9 7.11 18.99 12.24
C ILE A 9 6.76 19.55 13.61
N ARG A 10 7.76 19.80 14.44
CA ARG A 10 7.59 20.36 15.79
C ARG A 10 7.04 21.78 15.77
N ILE A 11 7.56 22.63 14.88
CA ILE A 11 7.09 24.01 14.68
C ILE A 11 5.65 24.01 14.14
N THR A 12 5.35 23.19 13.16
CA THR A 12 3.99 23.07 12.58
C THR A 12 2.98 22.64 13.63
N LEU A 13 3.31 21.63 14.44
CA LEU A 13 2.47 21.18 15.54
C LEU A 13 2.23 22.27 16.60
N LEU A 14 3.28 23.04 16.97
CA LEU A 14 3.14 24.13 17.91
C LEU A 14 2.24 25.24 17.36
N ILE A 15 2.40 25.60 16.09
CA ILE A 15 1.55 26.60 15.43
C ILE A 15 0.09 26.11 15.40
N PHE A 16 -0.15 24.86 14.99
CA PHE A 16 -1.49 24.26 14.97
C PHE A 16 -2.11 24.15 16.37
N GLN A 17 -1.31 23.82 17.39
CA GLN A 17 -1.76 23.75 18.77
C GLN A 17 -2.28 25.11 19.26
N VAL A 18 -1.52 26.18 18.97
CA VAL A 18 -1.85 27.53 19.43
C VAL A 18 -3.02 28.13 18.64
N ALA A 19 -3.02 27.92 17.32
CA ALA A 19 -3.98 28.56 16.42
C ALA A 19 -5.34 27.83 16.34
N VAL A 20 -5.35 26.49 16.31
CA VAL A 20 -6.52 25.70 15.95
C VAL A 20 -6.96 24.72 17.03
N LEU A 21 -6.06 23.88 17.52
CA LEU A 21 -6.40 22.72 18.33
C LEU A 21 -6.70 23.06 19.80
N LYS A 22 -6.02 24.05 20.39
CA LYS A 22 -6.20 24.48 21.79
C LYS A 22 -6.36 23.32 22.79
N LEU A 23 -5.62 22.23 22.58
CA LEU A 23 -5.72 21.02 23.40
C LEU A 23 -5.31 21.29 24.84
N LYS A 24 -5.94 20.59 25.78
CA LYS A 24 -5.53 20.58 27.18
C LYS A 24 -4.11 20.01 27.31
N ARG A 25 -3.41 20.39 28.37
CA ARG A 25 -1.96 20.03 28.58
C ARG A 25 -1.71 18.52 28.51
N LEU A 26 -2.56 17.68 29.08
CA LEU A 26 -2.37 16.22 29.09
C LEU A 26 -2.44 15.55 27.70
N PRO A 27 -3.45 15.80 26.84
CA PRO A 27 -3.45 15.30 25.47
C PRO A 27 -2.25 15.78 24.66
N PHE A 28 -1.86 17.04 24.82
CA PHE A 28 -0.72 17.61 24.13
C PHE A 28 0.61 16.93 24.48
N ILE A 29 0.85 16.67 25.78
CA ILE A 29 2.03 15.94 26.23
C ILE A 29 2.06 14.52 25.68
N ARG A 30 0.92 13.82 25.63
CA ARG A 30 0.81 12.47 25.03
C ARG A 30 1.19 12.46 23.55
N ILE A 31 0.76 13.47 22.80
CA ILE A 31 1.12 13.62 21.39
C ILE A 31 2.63 13.82 21.24
N ILE A 32 3.23 14.69 22.03
CA ILE A 32 4.69 14.94 21.98
C ILE A 32 5.48 13.67 22.31
N ILE A 33 5.08 12.93 23.35
CA ILE A 33 5.72 11.67 23.73
C ILE A 33 5.58 10.66 22.59
N GLY A 34 4.38 10.53 21.98
CA GLY A 34 4.15 9.65 20.84
C GLY A 34 5.05 9.99 19.65
N ILE A 35 5.23 11.27 19.32
CA ILE A 35 6.12 11.71 18.24
C ILE A 35 7.57 11.37 18.55
N LEU A 36 8.03 11.52 19.80
CA LEU A 36 9.39 11.18 20.20
C LEU A 36 9.65 9.66 20.04
N PHE A 37 8.71 8.82 20.48
CA PHE A 37 8.80 7.37 20.31
C PHE A 37 8.78 6.98 18.82
N THR A 38 7.89 7.58 18.01
CA THR A 38 7.85 7.34 16.58
C THR A 38 9.14 7.75 15.90
N TYR A 39 9.71 8.88 16.26
CA TYR A 39 11.00 9.34 15.72
C TYR A 39 12.14 8.39 16.07
N ALA A 40 12.25 7.99 17.33
CA ALA A 40 13.28 7.04 17.77
C ALA A 40 13.13 5.68 17.07
N GLY A 41 11.91 5.16 17.01
CA GLY A 41 11.60 3.93 16.29
C GLY A 41 11.94 4.00 14.80
N LEU A 42 11.57 5.09 14.14
CA LEU A 42 11.87 5.30 12.73
C LEU A 42 13.38 5.39 12.46
N VAL A 43 14.14 6.08 13.32
CA VAL A 43 15.61 6.16 13.18
C VAL A 43 16.24 4.78 13.34
N CYS A 44 15.85 4.01 14.36
CA CYS A 44 16.35 2.64 14.55
C CYS A 44 15.98 1.73 13.36
N PHE A 45 14.73 1.79 12.90
CA PHE A 45 14.25 1.02 11.75
C PHE A 45 15.02 1.35 10.47
N LEU A 46 15.06 2.65 10.09
CA LEU A 46 15.77 3.08 8.87
C LEU A 46 17.27 2.77 8.92
N THR A 47 17.90 2.90 10.07
CA THR A 47 19.32 2.55 10.23
C THR A 47 19.51 1.05 10.02
N GLY A 48 18.71 0.21 10.68
CA GLY A 48 18.78 -1.25 10.54
C GLY A 48 18.55 -1.71 9.10
N VAL A 49 17.53 -1.16 8.44
CA VAL A 49 17.22 -1.53 7.06
C VAL A 49 18.30 -1.07 6.07
N ASN A 50 18.81 0.16 6.20
CA ASN A 50 19.87 0.65 5.32
C ASN A 50 21.20 -0.10 5.50
N VAL A 51 21.57 -0.43 6.73
CA VAL A 51 22.86 -1.12 6.99
C VAL A 51 22.77 -2.61 6.69
N GLY A 52 21.65 -3.26 7.02
CA GLY A 52 21.47 -4.71 6.85
C GLY A 52 20.90 -5.10 5.51
N PHE A 53 19.75 -4.54 5.14
CA PHE A 53 18.99 -5.01 3.98
C PHE A 53 19.46 -4.44 2.64
N SER A 54 19.93 -3.20 2.59
CA SER A 54 20.33 -2.58 1.32
C SER A 54 21.53 -3.29 0.68
N PRO A 55 22.64 -3.58 1.37
CA PRO A 55 23.74 -4.37 0.80
C PRO A 55 23.31 -5.79 0.41
N LEU A 56 22.48 -6.43 1.25
CA LEU A 56 21.94 -7.77 0.97
C LEU A 56 21.09 -7.77 -0.30
N GLY A 57 20.26 -6.74 -0.50
CA GLY A 57 19.47 -6.57 -1.71
C GLY A 57 20.34 -6.55 -2.96
N VAL A 58 21.39 -5.74 -2.97
CA VAL A 58 22.32 -5.66 -4.12
C VAL A 58 22.96 -7.02 -4.38
N VAL A 59 23.51 -7.67 -3.36
CA VAL A 59 24.18 -8.99 -3.52
C VAL A 59 23.21 -10.04 -4.06
N LEU A 60 22.01 -10.15 -3.48
CA LEU A 60 21.00 -11.10 -3.97
C LEU A 60 20.58 -10.80 -5.41
N GLY A 61 20.40 -9.52 -5.75
CA GLY A 61 20.05 -9.12 -7.11
C GLY A 61 21.16 -9.48 -8.12
N THR A 62 22.41 -9.24 -7.78
CA THR A 62 23.54 -9.56 -8.65
C THR A 62 23.73 -11.07 -8.83
N GLU A 63 23.69 -11.84 -7.77
CA GLU A 63 23.83 -13.30 -7.82
C GLU A 63 22.72 -13.97 -8.61
N LEU A 64 21.46 -13.57 -8.38
CA LEU A 64 20.32 -14.10 -9.11
C LEU A 64 20.22 -13.59 -10.56
N GLY A 65 20.81 -12.44 -10.84
CA GLY A 65 20.82 -11.85 -12.19
C GLY A 65 21.85 -12.47 -13.13
N THR A 66 22.73 -13.38 -12.64
CA THR A 66 23.79 -14.00 -13.44
C THR A 66 23.40 -15.38 -13.97
N GLY A 67 23.79 -15.68 -15.19
CA GLY A 67 23.65 -17.01 -15.78
C GLY A 67 22.21 -17.49 -15.93
N TRP A 68 21.98 -18.78 -15.68
CA TRP A 68 20.66 -19.41 -15.81
C TRP A 68 19.69 -19.07 -14.65
N THR A 69 20.19 -18.55 -13.53
CA THR A 69 19.39 -18.14 -12.37
C THR A 69 18.51 -16.92 -12.64
N VAL A 70 18.73 -16.21 -13.73
CA VAL A 70 17.90 -15.07 -14.21
C VAL A 70 16.40 -15.43 -14.25
N TYR A 71 16.04 -16.66 -14.61
CA TYR A 71 14.63 -17.07 -14.63
C TYR A 71 14.05 -17.26 -13.22
N ILE A 72 14.89 -17.54 -12.23
CA ILE A 72 14.50 -17.66 -10.81
C ILE A 72 14.29 -16.28 -10.20
N LEU A 73 14.87 -15.23 -10.77
CA LEU A 73 14.75 -13.85 -10.32
C LEU A 73 13.28 -13.40 -10.24
N ILE A 74 12.45 -13.81 -11.20
CA ILE A 74 11.01 -13.43 -11.25
C ILE A 74 10.21 -14.00 -10.06
N PRO A 75 10.18 -15.32 -9.82
CA PRO A 75 9.44 -15.88 -8.69
C PRO A 75 10.02 -15.45 -7.34
N VAL A 76 11.34 -15.33 -7.22
CA VAL A 76 11.97 -14.83 -5.98
C VAL A 76 11.58 -13.38 -5.71
N SER A 77 11.58 -12.51 -6.72
CA SER A 77 11.15 -11.13 -6.56
C SER A 77 9.67 -11.01 -6.17
N ALA A 78 8.80 -11.88 -6.70
CA ALA A 78 7.41 -11.95 -6.29
C ALA A 78 7.27 -12.32 -4.80
N LEU A 79 8.02 -13.33 -4.33
CA LEU A 79 8.05 -13.71 -2.91
C LEU A 79 8.58 -12.58 -2.03
N ILE A 80 9.64 -11.92 -2.45
CA ILE A 80 10.19 -10.74 -1.75
C ILE A 80 9.12 -9.67 -1.63
N GLY A 81 8.44 -9.32 -2.72
CA GLY A 81 7.35 -8.33 -2.72
C GLY A 81 6.23 -8.68 -1.75
N TRP A 82 5.82 -9.95 -1.72
CA TRP A 82 4.82 -10.45 -0.77
C TRP A 82 5.22 -10.25 0.69
N PHE A 83 6.44 -10.68 1.05
CA PHE A 83 6.92 -10.58 2.43
C PHE A 83 7.20 -9.15 2.89
N ILE A 84 7.66 -8.29 1.98
CA ILE A 84 7.95 -6.89 2.31
C ILE A 84 6.67 -6.16 2.72
N VAL A 85 5.56 -6.35 2.03
CA VAL A 85 4.27 -5.76 2.43
C VAL A 85 3.86 -6.20 3.83
N SER A 86 4.09 -7.46 4.16
CA SER A 86 3.78 -7.99 5.49
C SER A 86 4.71 -7.43 6.59
N ALA A 87 5.94 -7.05 6.23
CA ALA A 87 6.94 -6.50 7.15
C ALA A 87 6.89 -4.97 7.25
N GLU A 88 6.22 -4.27 6.32
CA GLU A 88 6.16 -2.81 6.27
C GLU A 88 5.21 -2.25 7.34
N PRO A 89 5.71 -1.53 8.37
CA PRO A 89 4.86 -0.99 9.43
C PRO A 89 3.80 0.00 8.93
N ALA A 90 4.13 0.77 7.89
CA ALA A 90 3.22 1.76 7.33
C ALA A 90 2.00 1.11 6.66
N VAL A 91 2.18 -0.06 6.03
CA VAL A 91 1.06 -0.84 5.45
C VAL A 91 0.14 -1.35 6.55
N HIS A 92 0.67 -1.79 7.69
CA HIS A 92 -0.15 -2.24 8.80
C HIS A 92 -1.03 -1.12 9.36
N VAL A 93 -0.48 0.08 9.52
CA VAL A 93 -1.25 1.26 9.95
C VAL A 93 -2.32 1.62 8.93
N LEU A 94 -1.99 1.64 7.63
CA LEU A 94 -2.92 1.93 6.55
C LEU A 94 -4.09 0.95 6.53
N THR A 95 -3.83 -0.36 6.59
CA THR A 95 -4.87 -1.39 6.52
C THR A 95 -5.83 -1.31 7.70
N LYS A 96 -5.31 -1.02 8.89
CA LYS A 96 -6.12 -0.80 10.09
C LYS A 96 -6.99 0.46 9.99
N GLN A 97 -6.43 1.57 9.51
CA GLN A 97 -7.19 2.80 9.29
C GLN A 97 -8.33 2.60 8.28
N VAL A 98 -8.10 1.84 7.21
CA VAL A 98 -9.15 1.54 6.23
C VAL A 98 -10.26 0.71 6.84
N GLU A 99 -9.95 -0.29 7.67
CA GLU A 99 -10.95 -1.07 8.39
C GLU A 99 -11.80 -0.19 9.32
N GLU A 100 -11.16 0.70 10.09
CA GLU A 100 -11.85 1.65 10.98
C GLU A 100 -12.75 2.63 10.19
N ILE A 101 -12.26 3.23 9.12
CA ILE A 101 -13.01 4.20 8.31
C ILE A 101 -14.15 3.54 7.54
N SER A 102 -13.95 2.31 7.07
CA SER A 102 -14.98 1.54 6.35
C SER A 102 -15.99 0.85 7.29
N ALA A 103 -15.92 1.10 8.62
CA ALA A 103 -16.73 0.42 9.63
C ALA A 103 -16.68 -1.11 9.51
N GLY A 104 -15.51 -1.68 9.18
CA GLY A 104 -15.31 -3.12 9.04
C GLY A 104 -15.74 -3.70 7.69
N ALA A 105 -16.28 -2.89 6.77
CA ALA A 105 -16.72 -3.36 5.45
C ALA A 105 -15.56 -3.90 4.60
N VAL A 106 -14.37 -3.34 4.79
CA VAL A 106 -13.10 -3.85 4.23
C VAL A 106 -12.24 -4.32 5.39
N SER A 107 -12.06 -5.63 5.54
CA SER A 107 -11.25 -6.18 6.63
C SER A 107 -9.76 -5.94 6.38
N GLU A 108 -9.01 -5.69 7.45
CA GLU A 108 -7.55 -5.54 7.43
C GLU A 108 -6.86 -6.69 6.69
N LYS A 109 -7.31 -7.94 6.95
CA LYS A 109 -6.74 -9.13 6.30
C LYS A 109 -6.92 -9.13 4.79
N ALA A 110 -8.13 -8.81 4.31
CA ALA A 110 -8.42 -8.79 2.87
C ALA A 110 -7.56 -7.72 2.18
N MET A 111 -7.46 -6.54 2.77
CA MET A 111 -6.65 -5.47 2.23
C MET A 111 -5.15 -5.82 2.22
N ARG A 112 -4.62 -6.38 3.29
CA ARG A 112 -3.22 -6.80 3.38
C ARG A 112 -2.88 -7.86 2.33
N ILE A 113 -3.72 -8.89 2.17
CA ILE A 113 -3.52 -9.93 1.16
C ILE A 113 -3.57 -9.34 -0.25
N SER A 114 -4.54 -8.48 -0.54
CA SER A 114 -4.66 -7.83 -1.85
C SER A 114 -3.45 -6.97 -2.18
N LEU A 115 -2.96 -6.18 -1.22
CA LEU A 115 -1.73 -5.39 -1.38
C LEU A 115 -0.50 -6.28 -1.55
N SER A 116 -0.39 -7.39 -0.80
CA SER A 116 0.72 -8.33 -0.94
C SER A 116 0.75 -8.97 -2.34
N ILE A 117 -0.40 -9.39 -2.87
CA ILE A 117 -0.53 -9.92 -4.23
C ILE A 117 -0.13 -8.85 -5.25
N ALA A 118 -0.63 -7.63 -5.10
CA ALA A 118 -0.36 -6.54 -6.02
C ALA A 118 1.13 -6.18 -6.09
N ILE A 119 1.78 -6.07 -4.93
CA ILE A 119 3.21 -5.73 -4.87
C ILE A 119 4.08 -6.91 -5.30
N ALA A 120 3.69 -8.16 -5.00
CA ALA A 120 4.34 -9.34 -5.54
C ALA A 120 4.29 -9.34 -7.09
N ALA A 121 3.13 -9.03 -7.67
CA ALA A 121 2.99 -8.88 -9.12
C ALA A 121 3.82 -7.71 -9.68
N ALA A 122 3.84 -6.56 -8.99
CA ALA A 122 4.68 -5.42 -9.38
C ALA A 122 6.16 -5.79 -9.41
N MET A 123 6.64 -6.52 -8.40
CA MET A 123 8.02 -6.99 -8.32
C MET A 123 8.36 -7.97 -9.45
N ALA A 124 7.48 -8.96 -9.69
CA ALA A 124 7.66 -9.92 -10.77
C ALA A 124 7.70 -9.24 -12.15
N LEU A 125 6.78 -8.32 -12.42
CA LEU A 125 6.73 -7.55 -13.67
C LEU A 125 7.95 -6.62 -13.81
N SER A 126 8.42 -6.03 -12.71
CA SER A 126 9.62 -5.20 -12.71
C SER A 126 10.86 -6.01 -13.07
N MET A 127 11.00 -7.23 -12.52
CA MET A 127 12.13 -8.10 -12.86
C MET A 127 12.02 -8.65 -14.28
N LEU A 128 10.82 -9.01 -14.73
CA LEU A 128 10.57 -9.37 -16.13
C LEU A 128 11.03 -8.24 -17.06
N ARG A 129 10.69 -7.00 -16.72
CA ARG A 129 11.08 -5.82 -17.45
C ARG A 129 12.62 -5.62 -17.47
N VAL A 130 13.28 -5.78 -16.32
CA VAL A 130 14.74 -5.67 -16.22
C VAL A 130 15.41 -6.69 -17.13
N ILE A 131 14.91 -7.92 -17.18
CA ILE A 131 15.45 -9.00 -18.04
C ILE A 131 15.20 -8.73 -19.53
N THR A 132 14.02 -8.22 -19.88
CA THR A 132 13.61 -8.05 -21.28
C THR A 132 13.96 -6.68 -21.86
N GLY A 133 14.35 -5.71 -21.04
CA GLY A 133 14.64 -4.33 -21.48
C GLY A 133 13.42 -3.54 -21.96
N ILE A 134 12.19 -4.01 -21.67
CA ILE A 134 10.95 -3.33 -22.07
C ILE A 134 10.82 -1.98 -21.38
N SER A 135 10.43 -0.93 -22.12
CA SER A 135 10.24 0.40 -21.54
C SER A 135 9.16 0.43 -20.47
N ILE A 136 9.44 1.14 -19.37
CA ILE A 136 8.51 1.29 -18.24
C ILE A 136 7.16 1.90 -18.63
N PHE A 137 7.12 2.73 -19.66
CA PHE A 137 5.91 3.40 -20.10
C PHE A 137 4.81 2.43 -20.56
N TYR A 138 5.18 1.24 -21.06
CA TYR A 138 4.20 0.21 -21.42
C TYR A 138 3.43 -0.34 -20.22
N PHE A 139 3.97 -0.22 -19.01
CA PHE A 139 3.32 -0.64 -17.77
C PHE A 139 2.67 0.54 -17.04
N LEU A 140 3.35 1.68 -16.93
CA LEU A 140 2.86 2.82 -16.18
C LEU A 140 1.68 3.51 -16.87
N VAL A 141 1.75 3.73 -18.19
CA VAL A 141 0.67 4.45 -18.88
C VAL A 141 -0.65 3.70 -18.79
N PRO A 142 -0.74 2.39 -19.16
CA PRO A 142 -1.99 1.66 -18.97
C PRO A 142 -2.42 1.56 -17.50
N GLY A 143 -1.49 1.35 -16.58
CA GLY A 143 -1.80 1.23 -15.16
C GLY A 143 -2.41 2.50 -14.57
N TYR A 144 -1.85 3.67 -14.87
CA TYR A 144 -2.43 4.94 -14.45
C TYR A 144 -3.75 5.26 -15.14
N ILE A 145 -3.90 4.91 -16.43
CA ILE A 145 -5.18 5.06 -17.14
C ILE A 145 -6.25 4.21 -16.45
N ILE A 146 -5.94 2.95 -16.12
CA ILE A 146 -6.87 2.06 -15.39
C ILE A 146 -7.20 2.65 -14.01
N SER A 147 -6.21 3.12 -13.25
CA SER A 147 -6.43 3.74 -11.95
C SER A 147 -7.31 4.98 -12.04
N LEU A 148 -7.07 5.86 -12.99
CA LEU A 148 -7.90 7.05 -13.21
C LEU A 148 -9.31 6.67 -13.65
N ALA A 149 -9.47 5.70 -14.55
CA ALA A 149 -10.77 5.22 -14.98
C ALA A 149 -11.57 4.64 -13.81
N LEU A 150 -10.94 3.82 -12.95
CA LEU A 150 -11.57 3.26 -11.75
C LEU A 150 -12.04 4.35 -10.77
N SER A 151 -11.32 5.46 -10.67
CA SER A 151 -11.66 6.54 -9.74
C SER A 151 -13.04 7.18 -10.02
N PHE A 152 -13.58 7.05 -11.26
CA PHE A 152 -14.92 7.52 -11.59
C PHE A 152 -16.04 6.56 -11.14
N PHE A 153 -15.72 5.30 -10.89
CA PHE A 153 -16.70 4.27 -10.53
C PHE A 153 -16.69 3.90 -9.05
N VAL A 154 -15.67 4.34 -8.33
CA VAL A 154 -15.42 3.97 -6.94
C VAL A 154 -15.73 5.15 -6.02
N PRO A 155 -16.27 4.92 -4.80
CA PRO A 155 -16.50 5.99 -3.82
C PRO A 155 -15.24 6.80 -3.55
N GLN A 156 -15.39 8.12 -3.38
CA GLN A 156 -14.28 9.06 -3.18
C GLN A 156 -13.34 8.66 -2.04
N MET A 157 -13.87 8.01 -1.00
CA MET A 157 -13.09 7.50 0.14
C MET A 157 -12.04 6.48 -0.31
N PHE A 158 -12.42 5.48 -1.12
CA PHE A 158 -11.49 4.48 -1.63
C PHE A 158 -10.48 5.07 -2.62
N THR A 159 -10.91 6.03 -3.42
CA THR A 159 -10.03 6.77 -4.33
C THR A 159 -8.96 7.54 -3.54
N ALA A 160 -9.35 8.29 -2.50
CA ALA A 160 -8.41 9.02 -1.66
C ALA A 160 -7.40 8.09 -0.97
N ILE A 161 -7.87 6.98 -0.38
CA ILE A 161 -7.00 5.97 0.25
C ILE A 161 -6.07 5.32 -0.78
N ALA A 162 -6.56 5.03 -1.98
CA ALA A 162 -5.75 4.45 -3.04
C ALA A 162 -4.57 5.35 -3.40
N PHE A 163 -4.81 6.64 -3.62
CA PHE A 163 -3.74 7.57 -3.95
C PHE A 163 -2.74 7.79 -2.79
N ASP A 164 -3.20 7.79 -1.55
CA ASP A 164 -2.33 7.85 -0.38
C ASP A 164 -1.48 6.59 -0.22
N SER A 165 -2.07 5.42 -0.46
CA SER A 165 -1.41 4.12 -0.33
C SER A 165 -0.24 3.89 -1.29
N GLY A 166 -0.22 4.55 -2.44
CA GLY A 166 0.90 4.51 -3.37
C GLY A 166 2.19 5.05 -2.72
N GLY A 167 2.08 6.15 -1.96
CA GLY A 167 3.18 6.69 -1.16
C GLY A 167 3.60 5.77 -0.02
N VAL A 168 2.64 5.12 0.64
CA VAL A 168 2.90 4.16 1.73
C VAL A 168 3.62 2.90 1.22
N ALA A 169 3.17 2.34 0.10
CA ALA A 169 3.75 1.12 -0.47
C ALA A 169 5.14 1.32 -1.08
N SER A 170 5.44 2.54 -1.56
CA SER A 170 6.78 2.92 -2.00
C SER A 170 7.68 3.41 -0.85
N GLY A 171 7.37 3.01 0.38
CA GLY A 171 8.00 3.42 1.62
C GLY A 171 9.43 2.89 1.84
N PRO A 172 9.89 2.91 3.11
CA PRO A 172 11.27 2.58 3.45
C PRO A 172 11.78 1.25 2.94
N MET A 173 11.00 0.17 3.03
CA MET A 173 11.44 -1.16 2.57
C MET A 173 11.60 -1.24 1.05
N THR A 174 10.76 -0.56 0.30
CA THR A 174 10.91 -0.45 -1.15
C THR A 174 12.19 0.26 -1.53
N ALA A 175 12.50 1.38 -0.88
CA ALA A 175 13.69 2.17 -1.18
C ALA A 175 14.99 1.51 -0.70
N THR A 176 14.96 0.76 0.40
CA THR A 176 16.17 0.23 1.05
C THR A 176 16.45 -1.24 0.74
N PHE A 177 15.49 -1.99 0.22
CA PHE A 177 15.69 -3.39 -0.17
C PHE A 177 15.26 -3.69 -1.59
N MET A 178 14.01 -3.38 -1.98
CA MET A 178 13.52 -3.69 -3.33
C MET A 178 14.31 -2.97 -4.42
N LEU A 179 14.57 -1.68 -4.23
CA LEU A 179 15.34 -0.90 -5.20
C LEU A 179 16.79 -1.37 -5.30
N PRO A 180 17.56 -1.55 -4.21
CA PRO A 180 18.90 -2.17 -4.27
C PRO A 180 18.92 -3.55 -4.92
N PHE A 181 17.93 -4.40 -4.66
CA PHE A 181 17.77 -5.70 -5.30
C PHE A 181 17.61 -5.56 -6.83
N ALA A 182 16.75 -4.63 -7.26
CA ALA A 182 16.58 -4.35 -8.69
C ALA A 182 17.85 -3.75 -9.33
N MET A 183 18.58 -2.92 -8.59
CA MET A 183 19.84 -2.35 -9.06
C MET A 183 20.89 -3.45 -9.26
N GLY A 184 21.02 -4.37 -8.31
CA GLY A 184 21.92 -5.52 -8.44
C GLY A 184 21.55 -6.42 -9.63
N ALA A 185 20.27 -6.76 -9.77
CA ALA A 185 19.78 -7.56 -10.89
C ALA A 185 20.01 -6.87 -12.24
N CYS A 186 19.72 -5.58 -12.33
CA CYS A 186 19.90 -4.77 -13.53
C CYS A 186 21.39 -4.70 -13.93
N GLN A 187 22.28 -4.54 -12.97
CA GLN A 187 23.72 -4.52 -13.19
C GLN A 187 24.22 -5.88 -13.72
N ALA A 188 23.73 -6.98 -13.16
CA ALA A 188 24.12 -8.33 -13.58
C ALA A 188 23.66 -8.66 -15.01
N VAL A 189 22.46 -8.21 -15.39
CA VAL A 189 21.91 -8.41 -16.74
C VAL A 189 22.51 -7.43 -17.77
N GLY A 190 23.21 -6.37 -17.32
CA GLY A 190 23.79 -5.35 -18.20
C GLY A 190 22.80 -4.27 -18.64
N GLY A 191 21.69 -4.10 -17.90
CA GLY A 191 20.69 -3.07 -18.14
C GLY A 191 21.10 -1.68 -17.64
N ASN A 192 20.28 -0.69 -17.90
CA ASN A 192 20.49 0.68 -17.43
C ASN A 192 19.82 0.88 -16.06
N ILE A 193 20.65 1.06 -15.00
CA ILE A 193 20.15 1.22 -13.62
C ILE A 193 19.15 2.36 -13.49
N LEU A 194 19.38 3.50 -14.15
CA LEU A 194 18.53 4.69 -14.03
C LEU A 194 17.14 4.49 -14.64
N THR A 195 17.05 3.80 -15.77
CA THR A 195 15.78 3.55 -16.44
C THR A 195 15.10 2.31 -15.92
N ASP A 196 15.87 1.25 -15.67
CA ASP A 196 15.33 -0.09 -15.44
C ASP A 196 15.13 -0.41 -13.97
N ALA A 197 16.08 -0.10 -13.08
CA ALA A 197 15.92 -0.37 -11.67
C ALA A 197 14.98 0.64 -10.98
N PHE A 198 15.14 1.93 -11.24
CA PHE A 198 14.28 2.95 -10.61
C PHE A 198 12.80 2.86 -11.02
N GLY A 199 12.53 2.30 -12.20
CA GLY A 199 11.16 2.03 -12.64
C GLY A 199 10.36 1.11 -11.72
N LEU A 200 11.04 0.25 -10.94
CA LEU A 200 10.41 -0.60 -9.93
C LEU A 200 9.62 0.20 -8.91
N VAL A 201 10.17 1.30 -8.39
CA VAL A 201 9.51 2.13 -7.38
C VAL A 201 8.18 2.68 -7.91
N ALA A 202 8.18 3.14 -9.17
CA ALA A 202 6.97 3.65 -9.81
C ALA A 202 5.90 2.54 -10.01
N MET A 203 6.32 1.33 -10.38
CA MET A 203 5.40 0.19 -10.51
C MET A 203 4.82 -0.24 -9.17
N VAL A 204 5.65 -0.28 -8.12
CA VAL A 204 5.21 -0.59 -6.75
C VAL A 204 4.24 0.47 -6.22
N ALA A 205 4.48 1.75 -6.49
CA ALA A 205 3.57 2.83 -6.10
C ALA A 205 2.23 2.80 -6.85
N MET A 206 2.23 2.37 -8.11
CA MET A 206 1.03 2.30 -8.96
C MET A 206 0.07 1.16 -8.55
N MET A 207 0.61 0.01 -8.14
CA MET A 207 -0.21 -1.19 -7.88
C MET A 207 -1.24 -1.01 -6.75
N PRO A 208 -0.94 -0.40 -5.60
CA PRO A 208 -1.93 -0.12 -4.58
C PRO A 208 -3.08 0.76 -5.08
N LEU A 209 -2.80 1.73 -5.97
CA LEU A 209 -3.82 2.58 -6.55
C LEU A 209 -4.90 1.76 -7.26
N ILE A 210 -4.49 0.80 -8.05
CA ILE A 210 -5.40 -0.10 -8.78
C ILE A 210 -6.10 -1.05 -7.79
N THR A 211 -5.33 -1.69 -6.91
CA THR A 211 -5.84 -2.75 -6.03
C THR A 211 -6.90 -2.24 -5.06
N ILE A 212 -6.66 -1.09 -4.43
CA ILE A 212 -7.62 -0.51 -3.46
C ILE A 212 -8.88 -0.03 -4.17
N GLN A 213 -8.76 0.53 -5.36
CA GLN A 213 -9.93 0.93 -6.14
C GLN A 213 -10.73 -0.28 -6.64
N VAL A 214 -10.08 -1.36 -7.05
CA VAL A 214 -10.76 -2.62 -7.36
C VAL A 214 -11.49 -3.17 -6.13
N MET A 215 -10.87 -3.15 -4.95
CA MET A 215 -11.54 -3.54 -3.71
C MET A 215 -12.76 -2.65 -3.41
N GLY A 216 -12.63 -1.33 -3.59
CA GLY A 216 -13.73 -0.39 -3.46
C GLY A 216 -14.87 -0.67 -4.43
N ALA A 217 -14.57 -1.01 -5.68
CA ALA A 217 -15.58 -1.42 -6.66
C ALA A 217 -16.30 -2.70 -6.23
N VAL A 218 -15.56 -3.72 -5.82
CA VAL A 218 -16.13 -4.98 -5.31
C VAL A 218 -17.04 -4.72 -4.10
N TYR A 219 -16.61 -3.84 -3.19
CA TYR A 219 -17.42 -3.43 -2.04
C TYR A 219 -18.76 -2.81 -2.48
N VAL A 220 -18.75 -1.87 -3.41
CA VAL A 220 -19.99 -1.24 -3.93
C VAL A 220 -20.92 -2.28 -4.58
N PHE A 221 -20.37 -3.18 -5.38
CA PHE A 221 -21.18 -4.24 -6.00
C PHE A 221 -21.81 -5.17 -4.97
N LYS A 222 -21.07 -5.54 -3.93
CA LYS A 222 -21.57 -6.40 -2.86
C LYS A 222 -22.66 -5.70 -2.04
N SER A 223 -22.45 -4.47 -1.65
CA SER A 223 -23.43 -3.67 -0.89
C SER A 223 -24.76 -3.51 -1.64
N ARG A 224 -24.71 -3.19 -2.93
CA ARG A 224 -25.90 -3.10 -3.77
C ARG A 224 -26.67 -4.42 -3.86
N ARG A 225 -25.93 -5.54 -3.90
CA ARG A 225 -26.57 -6.86 -3.95
C ARG A 225 -27.24 -7.23 -2.62
N GLU A 226 -26.67 -6.85 -1.49
CA GLU A 226 -27.25 -7.08 -0.17
C GLU A 226 -28.52 -6.24 0.03
N GLU A 227 -28.53 -4.97 -0.40
CA GLU A 227 -29.71 -4.11 -0.38
C GLU A 227 -30.86 -4.68 -1.21
N GLN A 228 -30.57 -5.18 -2.40
CA GLN A 228 -31.58 -5.82 -3.25
C GLN A 228 -32.15 -7.09 -2.62
N THR A 229 -31.33 -7.89 -1.95
CA THR A 229 -31.78 -9.12 -1.27
C THR A 229 -32.65 -8.79 -0.06
N GLN A 230 -32.32 -7.74 0.70
CA GLN A 230 -33.14 -7.29 1.84
C GLN A 230 -34.48 -6.67 1.39
N THR A 231 -34.49 -5.95 0.28
CA THR A 231 -35.74 -5.39 -0.28
C THR A 231 -36.68 -6.49 -0.73
N HIS A 232 -36.17 -7.58 -1.32
CA HIS A 232 -36.98 -8.75 -1.67
C HIS A 232 -37.43 -9.54 -0.44
N ALA A 233 -36.62 -9.68 0.60
CA ALA A 233 -37.01 -10.36 1.84
C ALA A 233 -38.05 -9.57 2.64
N GLY A 234 -37.95 -8.24 2.68
CA GLY A 234 -38.91 -7.36 3.33
C GLY A 234 -40.26 -7.31 2.63
N SER A 235 -40.32 -7.60 1.33
CA SER A 235 -41.59 -7.69 0.57
C SER A 235 -42.40 -8.93 0.90
N PHE A 236 -41.79 -9.99 1.43
CA PHE A 236 -42.52 -11.20 1.87
C PHE A 236 -43.00 -11.16 3.32
N SER A 237 -42.44 -10.29 4.17
CA SER A 237 -42.81 -10.18 5.60
C SER A 237 -43.97 -9.25 5.88
N GLY A 238 -44.42 -8.50 4.89
CA GLY A 238 -45.51 -7.50 5.11
C GLY A 238 -46.91 -8.07 5.10
N ASN A 239 -47.15 -9.29 4.59
CA ASN A 239 -48.51 -9.84 4.48
C ASN A 239 -48.84 -10.96 5.49
N ASP A 240 -47.84 -11.55 6.14
CA ASP A 240 -48.10 -12.69 7.03
C ASP A 240 -48.30 -12.31 8.50
N VAL A 241 -48.20 -11.04 8.90
CA VAL A 241 -48.33 -10.61 10.30
C VAL A 241 -49.74 -10.10 10.66
N ILE A 242 -50.63 -9.96 9.69
CA ILE A 242 -51.98 -9.35 9.92
C ILE A 242 -53.04 -10.40 10.25
N GLU A 243 -52.85 -11.69 10.06
CA GLU A 243 -53.88 -12.71 10.30
C GLU A 243 -53.89 -13.32 11.70
N LEU A 244 -53.05 -12.92 12.64
CA LEU A 244 -52.98 -13.50 13.98
C LEU A 244 -53.77 -12.74 15.09
N TRP A 245 -54.47 -11.65 14.76
CA TRP A 245 -55.16 -10.82 15.73
C TRP A 245 -56.66 -10.76 15.58
N GLU A 246 -57.29 -11.57 14.70
CA GLU A 246 -58.75 -11.61 14.51
C GLU A 246 -59.37 -12.94 14.91
N VAL A 247 -58.91 -13.61 15.95
CA VAL A 247 -59.66 -14.72 16.58
C VAL A 247 -59.58 -14.58 18.09
N GLU A 248 -60.49 -13.75 18.66
CA GLU A 248 -61.27 -13.93 19.91
C GLU A 248 -62.30 -12.84 20.03
#